data_742d617648e87416b2d163fa63ceb907
#
_entry.id   742d617648e87416b2d163fa63ceb907
#
_cell.length_a   1.000
_cell.length_b   1.000
_cell.length_c   1.000
_cell.angle_alpha   90.00
_cell.angle_beta   90.00
_cell.angle_gamma   90.00
#
_symmetry.space_group_name_H-M   'P 1'
#
loop_
_entity.id
_entity.type
_entity.pdbx_description
1 polymer ?
#
loop_
_entity_poly.entity_id
_entity_poly.type
_entity_poly.pdbx_seq_one_letter_code
_entity_poly.pdbx_strand_id
1 'polypeptide(L)'
;MSFRSSIAAVVLGAAVFVSPLVASASAAPAGWVAAWATALQPIPDLAAPPPLYRAPDVAGRAVRQIVYPTVSGRAARIRISNAYSRAPLVVEAASLARAGEGAALAGAAVPVRFGGKASVTLAPGQELESDPVAIDVAAGRPYAISLQMGANQRMTVWHRVSNQFNYVSAPGDHVSDPGAALFRTRFTQYAWVSELAVEAGSARANVAAIGDSITDGLRSSVNRNRRWPDALARRLTASGAESIGVANLGISGNRLLSDSACYGTSMASRFERDALSRAGVKAAIVLIGINDINFAAMPPRAGLDCDHPHTQVTAASLIDGYRRLIEAAHRHGVKVFGATLTPAGLPAGREATRLEVNRWIRSGGGFDGVADFDAVLRDPARPSVLQRRYDSGDGIHPSDAGYTAMADAVPVEQLQAAVGGK
;
A
#
# COMPACT_ATOMS: atom_id res chain seq x y z
N MET A 1 -34.67 -77.80 -6.43
CA MET A 1 -34.14 -77.02 -5.34
C MET A 1 -32.80 -76.49 -5.77
N SER A 2 -32.75 -75.22 -6.19
CA SER A 2 -31.53 -74.61 -6.67
C SER A 2 -31.40 -73.26 -5.98
N PHE A 3 -30.43 -73.15 -5.09
CA PHE A 3 -30.07 -71.86 -4.40
C PHE A 3 -29.22 -71.00 -5.32
N ARG A 4 -29.67 -69.77 -5.62
CA ARG A 4 -28.86 -68.75 -6.24
C ARG A 4 -28.34 -67.80 -5.18
N SER A 5 -27.03 -67.75 -4.98
CA SER A 5 -26.36 -66.82 -4.13
C SER A 5 -26.08 -65.52 -4.94
N SER A 6 -26.63 -64.39 -4.47
CA SER A 6 -26.29 -63.05 -5.03
C SER A 6 -25.12 -62.48 -4.25
N ILE A 7 -24.04 -62.16 -4.97
CA ILE A 7 -22.87 -61.45 -4.42
C ILE A 7 -23.14 -59.97 -4.66
N ALA A 8 -23.27 -59.18 -3.56
CA ALA A 8 -23.30 -57.74 -3.61
C ALA A 8 -21.86 -57.17 -3.63
N ALA A 9 -21.51 -56.50 -4.69
CA ALA A 9 -20.24 -55.80 -4.78
C ALA A 9 -20.37 -54.39 -4.09
N VAL A 10 -19.61 -54.22 -3.02
CA VAL A 10 -19.44 -52.92 -2.37
C VAL A 10 -18.37 -52.11 -3.08
N VAL A 11 -18.76 -51.03 -3.76
CA VAL A 11 -17.80 -50.08 -4.36
C VAL A 11 -17.43 -49.06 -3.28
N LEU A 12 -16.22 -49.13 -2.74
CA LEU A 12 -15.63 -48.09 -1.89
C LEU A 12 -15.20 -46.91 -2.78
N GLY A 13 -15.91 -45.83 -2.79
CA GLY A 13 -15.50 -44.58 -3.38
C GLY A 13 -14.48 -43.87 -2.50
N ALA A 14 -13.22 -43.83 -2.91
CA ALA A 14 -12.21 -42.99 -2.26
C ALA A 14 -12.43 -41.50 -2.62
N ALA A 15 -12.94 -40.75 -1.67
CA ALA A 15 -13.00 -39.30 -1.79
C ALA A 15 -11.59 -38.71 -1.62
N VAL A 16 -11.01 -38.22 -2.70
CA VAL A 16 -9.75 -37.46 -2.67
C VAL A 16 -10.06 -36.05 -2.17
N PHE A 17 -9.76 -35.77 -0.91
CA PHE A 17 -9.77 -34.43 -0.36
C PHE A 17 -8.56 -33.67 -0.93
N VAL A 18 -8.80 -32.80 -1.91
CA VAL A 18 -7.81 -31.81 -2.33
C VAL A 18 -7.88 -30.67 -1.32
N SER A 19 -6.98 -30.67 -0.33
CA SER A 19 -6.78 -29.53 0.55
C SER A 19 -6.24 -28.36 -0.26
N PRO A 20 -6.81 -27.15 -0.16
CA PRO A 20 -6.22 -25.99 -0.79
C PRO A 20 -4.86 -25.72 -0.13
N LEU A 21 -3.79 -25.74 -0.91
CA LEU A 21 -2.49 -25.20 -0.49
C LEU A 21 -2.69 -23.70 -0.25
N VAL A 22 -2.84 -23.32 1.01
CA VAL A 22 -2.63 -21.94 1.43
C VAL A 22 -1.14 -21.69 1.24
N ALA A 23 -0.79 -20.93 0.22
CA ALA A 23 0.57 -20.47 0.01
C ALA A 23 0.95 -19.60 1.23
N SER A 24 1.73 -20.19 2.14
CA SER A 24 2.34 -19.45 3.24
C SER A 24 3.21 -18.35 2.64
N ALA A 25 2.93 -17.09 2.96
CA ALA A 25 3.81 -15.99 2.62
C ALA A 25 5.19 -16.30 3.22
N SER A 26 6.15 -16.62 2.35
CA SER A 26 7.53 -16.90 2.76
C SER A 26 8.10 -15.63 3.37
N ALA A 27 8.59 -15.70 4.60
CA ALA A 27 9.34 -14.60 5.21
C ALA A 27 10.50 -14.23 4.28
N ALA A 28 10.65 -12.93 3.97
CA ALA A 28 11.74 -12.46 3.13
C ALA A 28 13.10 -12.92 3.70
N PRO A 29 14.05 -13.39 2.86
CA PRO A 29 15.37 -13.79 3.32
C PRO A 29 16.04 -12.68 4.13
N ALA A 30 16.81 -13.05 5.15
CA ALA A 30 17.57 -12.11 5.97
C ALA A 30 18.43 -11.18 5.09
N GLY A 31 18.35 -9.87 5.32
CA GLY A 31 19.11 -8.86 4.55
C GLY A 31 18.28 -8.05 3.54
N TRP A 32 17.04 -8.42 3.25
CA TRP A 32 16.15 -7.65 2.38
C TRP A 32 15.23 -6.73 3.17
N VAL A 33 15.09 -5.50 2.70
CA VAL A 33 14.24 -4.47 3.32
C VAL A 33 13.42 -3.77 2.25
N ALA A 34 12.13 -3.58 2.50
CA ALA A 34 11.27 -2.81 1.63
C ALA A 34 11.74 -1.34 1.60
N ALA A 35 12.32 -0.93 0.48
CA ALA A 35 12.78 0.43 0.26
C ALA A 35 11.66 1.33 -0.26
N TRP A 36 10.69 0.75 -0.94
CA TRP A 36 9.45 1.37 -1.37
C TRP A 36 8.36 0.31 -1.42
N ALA A 37 7.16 0.66 -0.99
CA ALA A 37 5.99 -0.19 -1.19
C ALA A 37 4.71 0.64 -1.31
N THR A 38 3.68 0.00 -1.86
CA THR A 38 2.33 0.55 -1.93
C THR A 38 1.30 -0.56 -1.70
N ALA A 39 0.14 -0.20 -1.16
CA ALA A 39 -0.98 -1.12 -1.05
C ALA A 39 -1.82 -1.09 -2.33
N LEU A 40 -2.15 -2.26 -2.84
CA LEU A 40 -2.96 -2.40 -4.06
C LEU A 40 -4.43 -2.68 -3.72
N GLN A 41 -5.30 -2.38 -4.66
CA GLN A 41 -6.74 -2.62 -4.60
C GLN A 41 -7.27 -3.04 -5.97
N PRO A 42 -8.47 -3.66 -6.05
CA PRO A 42 -9.10 -3.92 -7.33
C PRO A 42 -9.51 -2.61 -8.00
N ILE A 43 -9.57 -2.62 -9.33
CA ILE A 43 -10.25 -1.58 -10.10
C ILE A 43 -11.75 -1.89 -10.03
N PRO A 44 -12.60 -0.97 -9.54
CA PRO A 44 -14.03 -1.22 -9.49
C PRO A 44 -14.63 -1.32 -10.90
N ASP A 45 -15.56 -2.23 -11.07
CA ASP A 45 -16.33 -2.37 -12.31
C ASP A 45 -17.48 -1.35 -12.30
N LEU A 46 -17.26 -0.21 -12.93
CA LEU A 46 -18.21 0.89 -13.02
C LEU A 46 -18.65 1.05 -14.46
N ALA A 47 -19.96 1.13 -14.70
CA ALA A 47 -20.52 1.31 -16.06
C ALA A 47 -20.04 2.62 -16.72
N ALA A 48 -19.89 3.69 -15.94
CA ALA A 48 -19.39 4.99 -16.38
C ALA A 48 -18.34 5.54 -15.39
N PRO A 49 -17.10 5.01 -15.41
CA PRO A 49 -16.11 5.38 -14.40
C PRO A 49 -15.74 6.86 -14.51
N PRO A 50 -15.79 7.61 -13.38
CA PRO A 50 -15.23 8.96 -13.31
C PRO A 50 -13.74 8.98 -13.68
N PRO A 51 -13.15 10.13 -14.06
CA PRO A 51 -11.76 10.19 -14.53
C PRO A 51 -10.74 9.51 -13.61
N LEU A 52 -10.87 9.64 -12.28
CA LEU A 52 -9.98 9.01 -11.30
C LEU A 52 -10.11 7.48 -11.21
N TYR A 53 -11.13 6.90 -11.84
CA TYR A 53 -11.38 5.46 -11.89
C TYR A 53 -11.16 4.86 -13.29
N ARG A 54 -10.63 5.64 -14.23
CA ARG A 54 -10.30 5.18 -15.58
C ARG A 54 -8.87 4.66 -15.60
N ALA A 55 -8.72 3.38 -15.90
CA ALA A 55 -7.43 2.76 -16.19
C ALA A 55 -6.99 3.08 -17.63
N PRO A 56 -5.69 3.35 -17.87
CA PRO A 56 -5.18 3.46 -19.23
C PRO A 56 -5.20 2.10 -19.95
N ASP A 57 -5.21 2.14 -21.29
CA ASP A 57 -4.96 0.96 -22.12
C ASP A 57 -3.47 0.56 -22.02
N VAL A 58 -3.22 -0.68 -21.62
CA VAL A 58 -1.88 -1.24 -21.39
C VAL A 58 -1.58 -2.45 -22.28
N ALA A 59 -2.53 -2.88 -23.11
CA ALA A 59 -2.41 -4.06 -23.94
C ALA A 59 -1.21 -3.96 -24.90
N GLY A 60 -0.25 -4.88 -24.80
CA GLY A 60 0.97 -4.89 -25.61
C GLY A 60 1.85 -3.65 -25.46
N ARG A 61 1.84 -3.00 -24.30
CA ARG A 61 2.56 -1.74 -24.02
C ARG A 61 3.46 -1.89 -22.80
N ALA A 62 4.47 -1.04 -22.70
CA ALA A 62 5.25 -0.91 -21.48
C ALA A 62 4.57 0.07 -20.50
N VAL A 63 4.42 -0.37 -19.25
CA VAL A 63 3.97 0.45 -18.11
C VAL A 63 5.19 0.81 -17.27
N ARG A 64 5.58 2.09 -17.26
CA ARG A 64 6.73 2.60 -16.51
C ARG A 64 6.28 3.37 -15.30
N GLN A 65 6.71 2.91 -14.13
CA GLN A 65 6.30 3.43 -12.83
C GLN A 65 7.51 3.99 -12.10
N ILE A 66 7.37 5.23 -11.60
CA ILE A 66 8.44 5.95 -10.93
C ILE A 66 8.28 5.80 -9.42
N VAL A 67 9.29 5.25 -8.77
CA VAL A 67 9.32 4.98 -7.34
C VAL A 67 10.50 5.68 -6.67
N TYR A 68 10.34 6.03 -5.38
CA TYR A 68 11.37 6.71 -4.60
C TYR A 68 11.71 5.86 -3.37
N PRO A 69 12.78 5.04 -3.45
CA PRO A 69 13.26 4.26 -2.32
C PRO A 69 13.63 5.14 -1.13
N THR A 70 13.32 4.68 0.07
CA THR A 70 13.61 5.37 1.34
C THR A 70 14.86 4.84 2.03
N VAL A 71 15.43 3.73 1.54
CA VAL A 71 16.66 3.12 2.03
C VAL A 71 17.50 2.63 0.87
N SER A 72 18.84 2.67 1.02
CA SER A 72 19.80 2.27 0.01
C SER A 72 20.15 0.78 0.07
N GLY A 73 20.60 0.19 -1.05
CA GLY A 73 21.08 -1.19 -1.13
C GLY A 73 21.82 -1.50 -2.42
N ARG A 74 22.52 -2.65 -2.46
CA ARG A 74 23.40 -3.04 -3.58
C ARG A 74 22.70 -3.92 -4.63
N ALA A 75 21.58 -4.48 -4.29
CA ALA A 75 20.72 -5.22 -5.19
C ALA A 75 19.27 -4.91 -4.88
N ALA A 76 18.38 -5.16 -5.84
CA ALA A 76 16.97 -4.91 -5.69
C ALA A 76 16.13 -6.14 -6.08
N ARG A 77 14.92 -6.24 -5.53
CA ARG A 77 13.84 -7.12 -5.97
C ARG A 77 12.57 -6.32 -6.12
N ILE A 78 11.74 -6.68 -7.09
CA ILE A 78 10.38 -6.16 -7.16
C ILE A 78 9.39 -7.26 -6.80
N ARG A 79 8.31 -6.88 -6.13
CA ARG A 79 7.15 -7.76 -5.94
C ARG A 79 6.04 -7.30 -6.87
N ILE A 80 5.53 -8.23 -7.68
CA ILE A 80 4.34 -8.02 -8.50
C ILE A 80 3.17 -8.80 -7.94
N SER A 81 1.96 -8.23 -8.05
CA SER A 81 0.77 -8.76 -7.42
C SER A 81 -0.41 -8.81 -8.39
N ASN A 82 -1.06 -9.95 -8.44
CA ASN A 82 -2.36 -10.18 -9.08
C ASN A 82 -3.45 -10.51 -8.05
N ALA A 83 -3.26 -10.07 -6.80
CA ALA A 83 -4.06 -10.48 -5.63
C ALA A 83 -5.56 -10.19 -5.79
N TYR A 84 -5.93 -9.18 -6.57
CA TYR A 84 -7.31 -8.73 -6.70
C TYR A 84 -7.93 -8.99 -8.08
N SER A 85 -7.20 -9.59 -9.00
CA SER A 85 -7.70 -9.88 -10.35
C SER A 85 -8.43 -11.22 -10.38
N ARG A 86 -9.37 -11.32 -11.32
CA ARG A 86 -10.04 -12.57 -11.70
C ARG A 86 -9.46 -13.19 -12.97
N ALA A 87 -8.53 -12.50 -13.62
CA ALA A 87 -7.84 -12.95 -14.83
C ALA A 87 -6.34 -13.07 -14.59
N PRO A 88 -5.61 -13.88 -15.35
CA PRO A 88 -4.16 -13.96 -15.28
C PRO A 88 -3.51 -12.59 -15.55
N LEU A 89 -2.38 -12.33 -14.89
CA LEU A 89 -1.49 -11.21 -15.18
C LEU A 89 -0.33 -11.74 -16.03
N VAL A 90 -0.21 -11.25 -17.26
CA VAL A 90 0.89 -11.60 -18.17
C VAL A 90 1.87 -10.44 -18.26
N VAL A 91 3.10 -10.66 -17.79
CA VAL A 91 4.24 -9.75 -17.93
C VAL A 91 5.25 -10.42 -18.84
N GLU A 92 5.47 -9.86 -20.04
CA GLU A 92 6.36 -10.42 -21.07
C GLU A 92 7.83 -10.10 -20.78
N ALA A 93 8.09 -8.92 -20.22
CA ALA A 93 9.42 -8.48 -19.79
C ALA A 93 9.30 -7.45 -18.66
N ALA A 94 10.36 -7.29 -17.88
CA ALA A 94 10.45 -6.24 -16.88
C ALA A 94 11.87 -5.68 -16.80
N SER A 95 11.99 -4.41 -16.41
CA SER A 95 13.28 -3.77 -16.17
C SER A 95 13.25 -2.81 -14.99
N LEU A 96 14.40 -2.59 -14.40
CA LEU A 96 14.66 -1.60 -13.34
C LEU A 96 15.80 -0.69 -13.77
N ALA A 97 15.63 0.62 -13.64
CA ALA A 97 16.64 1.61 -13.98
C ALA A 97 16.56 2.84 -13.07
N ARG A 98 17.60 3.66 -13.03
CA ARG A 98 17.47 5.03 -12.49
C ARG A 98 16.53 5.83 -13.40
N ALA A 99 15.55 6.51 -12.80
CA ALA A 99 14.66 7.39 -13.54
C ALA A 99 15.32 8.76 -13.81
N GLY A 100 15.06 9.29 -15.00
CA GLY A 100 15.39 10.64 -15.43
C GLY A 100 14.20 11.59 -15.32
N GLU A 101 14.16 12.58 -16.19
CA GLU A 101 13.03 13.50 -16.29
C GLU A 101 11.83 12.83 -16.99
N GLY A 102 10.65 12.96 -16.41
CA GLY A 102 9.42 12.38 -16.95
C GLY A 102 9.52 10.85 -17.03
N ALA A 103 9.35 10.31 -18.22
CA ALA A 103 9.46 8.88 -18.49
C ALA A 103 10.88 8.43 -18.91
N ALA A 104 11.84 9.35 -19.06
CA ALA A 104 13.20 9.00 -19.47
C ALA A 104 13.92 8.21 -18.36
N LEU A 105 14.91 7.41 -18.76
CA LEU A 105 15.85 6.75 -17.88
C LEU A 105 17.13 7.57 -17.73
N ALA A 106 17.72 7.60 -16.55
CA ALA A 106 19.00 8.23 -16.25
C ALA A 106 20.17 7.22 -16.22
N GLY A 107 19.93 5.98 -16.59
CA GLY A 107 20.91 4.90 -16.64
C GLY A 107 20.40 3.74 -17.49
N ALA A 108 21.26 2.74 -17.69
CA ALA A 108 20.87 1.53 -18.42
C ALA A 108 19.71 0.79 -17.70
N ALA A 109 18.76 0.29 -18.46
CA ALA A 109 17.73 -0.58 -17.96
C ALA A 109 18.33 -1.97 -17.68
N VAL A 110 18.23 -2.42 -16.44
CA VAL A 110 18.66 -3.76 -16.01
C VAL A 110 17.46 -4.69 -16.10
N PRO A 111 17.53 -5.81 -16.85
CA PRO A 111 16.44 -6.76 -16.95
C PRO A 111 16.09 -7.38 -15.58
N VAL A 112 14.79 -7.46 -15.30
CA VAL A 112 14.24 -8.17 -14.15
C VAL A 112 13.81 -9.55 -14.59
N ARG A 113 14.12 -10.58 -13.79
CA ARG A 113 13.76 -11.98 -14.08
C ARG A 113 12.93 -12.56 -12.94
N PHE A 114 12.19 -13.62 -13.26
CA PHE A 114 11.32 -14.35 -12.34
C PHE A 114 11.63 -15.85 -12.46
N GLY A 115 12.40 -16.37 -11.51
CA GLY A 115 12.91 -17.73 -11.57
C GLY A 115 13.80 -18.00 -12.81
N GLY A 116 14.67 -17.04 -13.15
CA GLY A 116 15.55 -17.06 -14.33
C GLY A 116 14.87 -16.66 -15.65
N LYS A 117 13.55 -16.54 -15.71
CA LYS A 117 12.78 -16.24 -16.93
C LYS A 117 12.52 -14.73 -17.08
N ALA A 118 12.50 -14.22 -18.31
CA ALA A 118 12.18 -12.85 -18.61
C ALA A 118 10.68 -12.55 -18.46
N SER A 119 9.84 -13.53 -18.79
CA SER A 119 8.38 -13.42 -18.72
C SER A 119 7.81 -14.21 -17.55
N VAL A 120 6.64 -13.78 -17.09
CA VAL A 120 5.89 -14.48 -16.04
C VAL A 120 4.39 -14.30 -16.25
N THR A 121 3.63 -15.33 -15.87
CA THR A 121 2.17 -15.27 -15.78
C THR A 121 1.77 -15.61 -14.35
N LEU A 122 1.08 -14.68 -13.68
CA LEU A 122 0.50 -14.90 -12.36
C LEU A 122 -0.97 -15.26 -12.48
N ALA A 123 -1.38 -16.33 -11.85
CA ALA A 123 -2.79 -16.65 -11.69
C ALA A 123 -3.52 -15.60 -10.80
N PRO A 124 -4.86 -15.53 -10.85
CA PRO A 124 -5.64 -14.74 -9.91
C PRO A 124 -5.25 -15.03 -8.45
N GLY A 125 -5.09 -14.00 -7.66
CA GLY A 125 -4.71 -14.09 -6.24
C GLY A 125 -3.22 -14.27 -5.96
N GLN A 126 -2.38 -14.47 -6.97
CA GLN A 126 -0.95 -14.69 -6.78
C GLN A 126 -0.15 -13.39 -6.64
N GLU A 127 0.91 -13.46 -5.86
CA GLU A 127 1.99 -12.49 -5.78
C GLU A 127 3.33 -13.18 -5.99
N LEU A 128 4.30 -12.48 -6.55
CA LEU A 128 5.63 -13.05 -6.83
C LEU A 128 6.72 -11.99 -6.68
N GLU A 129 7.82 -12.39 -6.05
CA GLU A 129 9.06 -11.61 -6.04
C GLU A 129 9.93 -11.97 -7.25
N SER A 130 10.62 -10.98 -7.79
CA SER A 130 11.63 -11.19 -8.82
C SER A 130 12.89 -11.84 -8.24
N ASP A 131 13.73 -12.37 -9.12
CA ASP A 131 15.12 -12.65 -8.81
C ASP A 131 15.83 -11.35 -8.39
N PRO A 132 16.97 -11.43 -7.65
CA PRO A 132 17.80 -10.28 -7.37
C PRO A 132 18.29 -9.60 -8.64
N VAL A 133 18.14 -8.27 -8.70
CA VAL A 133 18.64 -7.42 -9.77
C VAL A 133 19.91 -6.72 -9.26
N ALA A 134 21.02 -6.89 -9.96
CA ALA A 134 22.29 -6.26 -9.62
C ALA A 134 22.25 -4.77 -10.03
N ILE A 135 21.76 -3.93 -9.13
CA ILE A 135 21.64 -2.49 -9.30
C ILE A 135 21.80 -1.79 -7.95
N ASP A 136 22.66 -0.79 -7.89
CA ASP A 136 22.77 0.07 -6.72
C ASP A 136 21.55 0.98 -6.62
N VAL A 137 20.85 0.88 -5.49
CA VAL A 137 19.70 1.72 -5.16
C VAL A 137 20.11 2.73 -4.11
N ALA A 138 19.92 4.02 -4.41
CA ALA A 138 20.19 5.12 -3.49
C ALA A 138 18.89 5.71 -2.94
N ALA A 139 18.77 5.84 -1.64
CA ALA A 139 17.64 6.45 -0.96
C ALA A 139 17.36 7.87 -1.48
N GLY A 140 16.10 8.24 -1.63
CA GLY A 140 15.66 9.55 -2.11
C GLY A 140 15.88 9.81 -3.59
N ARG A 141 16.42 8.87 -4.36
CA ARG A 141 16.58 8.97 -5.82
C ARG A 141 15.47 8.22 -6.54
N PRO A 142 14.97 8.74 -7.68
CA PRO A 142 13.92 8.07 -8.43
C PRO A 142 14.43 6.86 -9.21
N TYR A 143 13.65 5.79 -9.24
CA TYR A 143 13.83 4.60 -10.05
C TYR A 143 12.60 4.33 -10.90
N ALA A 144 12.83 3.82 -12.10
CA ALA A 144 11.79 3.40 -13.03
C ALA A 144 11.67 1.88 -13.03
N ILE A 145 10.50 1.36 -12.68
CA ILE A 145 10.12 -0.04 -12.87
C ILE A 145 9.25 -0.09 -14.12
N SER A 146 9.71 -0.78 -15.15
CA SER A 146 8.96 -0.92 -16.40
C SER A 146 8.52 -2.37 -16.57
N LEU A 147 7.22 -2.59 -16.87
CA LEU A 147 6.64 -3.89 -17.16
C LEU A 147 6.11 -3.86 -18.59
N GLN A 148 6.57 -4.78 -19.46
CA GLN A 148 5.98 -5.05 -20.76
C GLN A 148 4.78 -5.97 -20.58
N MET A 149 3.61 -5.50 -20.95
CA MET A 149 2.37 -6.20 -20.74
C MET A 149 2.00 -7.08 -21.95
N GLY A 150 1.36 -8.20 -21.69
CA GLY A 150 0.83 -9.08 -22.73
C GLY A 150 -0.16 -8.37 -23.66
N ALA A 151 -0.28 -8.86 -24.91
CA ALA A 151 -1.07 -8.24 -25.98
C ALA A 151 -2.55 -8.01 -25.63
N ASN A 152 -3.13 -8.79 -24.73
CA ASN A 152 -4.53 -8.69 -24.30
C ASN A 152 -4.67 -8.26 -22.83
N GLN A 153 -3.59 -7.76 -22.21
CA GLN A 153 -3.61 -7.41 -20.79
C GLN A 153 -4.47 -6.19 -20.54
N ARG A 154 -5.36 -6.30 -19.56
CA ARG A 154 -6.11 -5.17 -19.01
C ARG A 154 -5.58 -4.83 -17.61
N MET A 155 -5.61 -3.56 -17.23
CA MET A 155 -5.30 -3.15 -15.87
C MET A 155 -6.49 -3.51 -14.97
N THR A 156 -6.27 -4.38 -14.00
CA THR A 156 -7.31 -4.91 -13.09
C THR A 156 -6.96 -4.68 -11.61
N VAL A 157 -5.68 -4.37 -11.34
CA VAL A 157 -5.15 -4.15 -10.00
C VAL A 157 -4.31 -2.88 -10.01
N TRP A 158 -4.57 -2.00 -9.07
CA TRP A 158 -3.85 -0.74 -8.94
C TRP A 158 -3.75 -0.24 -7.50
N HIS A 159 -2.87 0.74 -7.28
CA HIS A 159 -2.97 1.73 -6.22
C HIS A 159 -3.48 3.02 -6.85
N ARG A 160 -4.67 3.47 -6.47
CA ARG A 160 -5.43 4.48 -7.22
C ARG A 160 -4.87 5.89 -7.13
N VAL A 161 -4.28 6.28 -6.00
CA VAL A 161 -3.84 7.68 -5.75
C VAL A 161 -2.38 7.70 -5.37
N SER A 162 -1.48 7.64 -6.38
CA SER A 162 -0.04 7.62 -6.10
C SER A 162 0.58 9.01 -5.87
N ASN A 163 -0.10 10.09 -6.27
CA ASN A 163 0.46 11.44 -6.34
C ASN A 163 1.80 11.51 -7.12
N GLN A 164 2.04 10.55 -8.00
CA GLN A 164 3.21 10.41 -8.85
C GLN A 164 2.79 10.16 -10.29
N PHE A 165 3.37 10.84 -11.25
CA PHE A 165 3.17 10.50 -12.66
C PHE A 165 3.91 9.21 -13.02
N ASN A 166 3.17 8.32 -13.64
CA ASN A 166 3.61 7.09 -14.27
C ASN A 166 3.21 7.13 -15.75
N TYR A 167 3.71 6.22 -16.56
CA TYR A 167 3.66 6.35 -18.00
C TYR A 167 3.33 5.03 -18.68
N VAL A 168 2.55 5.11 -19.79
CA VAL A 168 2.31 3.98 -20.69
C VAL A 168 2.88 4.34 -22.07
N SER A 169 3.58 3.39 -22.67
CA SER A 169 4.22 3.57 -23.98
C SER A 169 3.22 3.50 -25.15
N ALA A 170 3.68 3.83 -26.35
CA ALA A 170 3.10 3.35 -27.58
C ALA A 170 3.05 1.80 -27.59
N PRO A 171 2.25 1.14 -28.46
CA PRO A 171 2.30 -0.32 -28.64
C PRO A 171 3.71 -0.79 -29.05
N GLY A 172 4.10 -1.98 -28.56
CA GLY A 172 5.41 -2.58 -28.82
C GLY A 172 6.23 -2.77 -27.54
N ASP A 173 7.37 -3.41 -27.66
CA ASP A 173 8.30 -3.63 -26.54
C ASP A 173 9.16 -2.37 -26.35
N HIS A 174 8.86 -1.66 -25.27
CA HIS A 174 9.56 -0.41 -24.87
C HIS A 174 10.09 -0.47 -23.43
N VAL A 175 10.18 -1.67 -22.86
CA VAL A 175 10.55 -1.87 -21.45
C VAL A 175 11.93 -1.30 -21.12
N SER A 176 12.85 -1.32 -22.08
CA SER A 176 14.23 -0.87 -21.91
C SER A 176 14.55 0.47 -22.60
N ASP A 177 13.58 1.10 -23.28
CA ASP A 177 13.81 2.34 -24.01
C ASP A 177 14.27 3.46 -23.06
N PRO A 178 15.40 4.12 -23.33
CA PRO A 178 15.92 5.15 -22.43
C PRO A 178 15.17 6.48 -22.54
N GLY A 179 14.55 6.77 -23.69
CA GLY A 179 13.86 8.03 -23.96
C GLY A 179 12.42 8.08 -23.48
N ALA A 180 11.87 9.30 -23.35
CA ALA A 180 10.47 9.53 -22.97
C ALA A 180 9.51 9.56 -24.18
N ALA A 181 10.00 9.69 -25.42
CA ALA A 181 9.21 10.04 -26.59
C ALA A 181 8.05 9.07 -26.87
N LEU A 182 8.22 7.78 -26.57
CA LEU A 182 7.20 6.75 -26.78
C LEU A 182 6.24 6.58 -25.59
N PHE A 183 6.51 7.18 -24.43
CA PHE A 183 5.68 7.10 -23.23
C PHE A 183 4.71 8.30 -23.16
N ARG A 184 3.71 8.33 -24.02
CA ARG A 184 2.84 9.48 -24.22
C ARG A 184 1.64 9.57 -23.27
N THR A 185 1.21 8.45 -22.70
CA THR A 185 0.10 8.42 -21.76
C THR A 185 0.62 8.56 -20.33
N ARG A 186 0.19 9.60 -19.61
CA ARG A 186 0.48 9.81 -18.18
C ARG A 186 -0.72 9.37 -17.36
N PHE A 187 -0.46 8.75 -16.22
CA PHE A 187 -1.47 8.39 -15.22
C PHE A 187 -0.87 8.53 -13.81
N THR A 188 -1.72 8.54 -12.78
CA THR A 188 -1.32 8.78 -11.38
C THR A 188 -1.66 7.61 -10.48
N GLN A 189 -1.56 6.40 -11.00
CA GLN A 189 -1.76 5.14 -10.30
C GLN A 189 -0.45 4.34 -10.32
N TYR A 190 -0.25 3.44 -9.34
CA TYR A 190 0.67 2.31 -9.51
C TYR A 190 -0.14 1.08 -9.93
N ALA A 191 0.45 0.19 -10.72
CA ALA A 191 -0.20 -1.01 -11.21
C ALA A 191 0.68 -2.23 -10.98
N TRP A 192 0.13 -3.26 -10.35
CA TRP A 192 0.73 -4.57 -10.09
C TRP A 192 2.01 -4.59 -9.27
N VAL A 193 2.86 -3.56 -9.31
CA VAL A 193 4.07 -3.50 -8.48
C VAL A 193 3.68 -3.05 -7.08
N SER A 194 3.92 -3.90 -6.07
CA SER A 194 3.57 -3.62 -4.68
C SER A 194 4.78 -3.30 -3.79
N GLU A 195 6.00 -3.68 -4.22
CA GLU A 195 7.21 -3.45 -3.42
C GLU A 195 8.46 -3.37 -4.31
N LEU A 196 9.39 -2.51 -3.92
CA LEU A 196 10.81 -2.56 -4.27
C LEU A 196 11.58 -2.81 -2.98
N ALA A 197 12.11 -4.02 -2.81
CA ALA A 197 12.99 -4.37 -1.71
C ALA A 197 14.45 -4.25 -2.16
N VAL A 198 15.33 -3.91 -1.22
CA VAL A 198 16.78 -3.82 -1.46
C VAL A 198 17.55 -4.72 -0.51
N GLU A 199 18.69 -5.25 -0.98
CA GLU A 199 19.66 -5.89 -0.12
C GLU A 199 20.43 -4.81 0.61
N ALA A 200 20.09 -4.61 1.85
CA ALA A 200 20.41 -3.39 2.56
C ALA A 200 21.54 -3.58 3.56
N GLY A 201 22.63 -4.28 3.25
CA GLY A 201 23.85 -4.34 4.06
C GLY A 201 23.68 -4.13 5.56
N SER A 202 23.82 -2.90 6.01
CA SER A 202 23.57 -2.47 7.40
C SER A 202 22.12 -2.04 7.65
N ALA A 203 21.28 -1.87 6.63
CA ALA A 203 19.86 -1.54 6.82
C ALA A 203 19.13 -2.75 7.41
N ARG A 204 18.24 -2.50 8.36
CA ARG A 204 17.75 -3.56 9.25
C ARG A 204 16.26 -3.58 9.42
N ALA A 205 15.57 -2.53 9.03
CA ALA A 205 14.15 -2.41 9.33
C ALA A 205 13.38 -1.62 8.27
N ASN A 206 12.11 -1.95 8.17
CA ASN A 206 11.09 -1.14 7.51
C ASN A 206 10.00 -0.76 8.50
N VAL A 207 9.50 0.46 8.39
CA VAL A 207 8.31 0.98 9.06
C VAL A 207 7.18 1.03 8.05
N ALA A 208 6.13 0.25 8.28
CA ALA A 208 4.92 0.24 7.49
C ALA A 208 3.99 1.39 7.92
N ALA A 209 3.92 2.47 7.18
CA ALA A 209 2.94 3.54 7.37
C ALA A 209 1.63 3.12 6.67
N ILE A 210 0.64 2.66 7.43
CA ILE A 210 -0.60 2.12 6.86
C ILE A 210 -1.82 2.92 7.31
N GLY A 211 -2.72 3.20 6.38
CA GLY A 211 -3.86 4.06 6.64
C GLY A 211 -4.79 4.26 5.46
N ASP A 212 -5.48 5.39 5.51
CA ASP A 212 -6.40 5.87 4.49
C ASP A 212 -5.78 6.97 3.60
N SER A 213 -6.60 7.90 3.08
CA SER A 213 -6.17 9.00 2.21
C SER A 213 -5.14 9.94 2.86
N ILE A 214 -5.16 10.07 4.19
CA ILE A 214 -4.23 10.93 4.91
C ILE A 214 -2.84 10.28 4.96
N THR A 215 -2.75 8.96 5.07
CA THR A 215 -1.48 8.24 4.94
C THR A 215 -1.03 8.14 3.49
N ASP A 216 -1.95 7.85 2.57
CA ASP A 216 -1.74 7.86 1.12
C ASP A 216 -1.18 9.20 0.62
N GLY A 217 -1.58 10.30 1.28
CA GLY A 217 -1.09 11.65 1.02
C GLY A 217 -1.93 12.40 0.00
N LEU A 218 -3.25 12.13 -0.03
CA LEU A 218 -4.18 12.85 -0.92
C LEU A 218 -4.05 14.37 -0.71
N ARG A 219 -4.04 15.15 -1.79
CA ARG A 219 -3.82 16.60 -1.83
C ARG A 219 -2.35 17.05 -1.62
N SER A 220 -1.40 16.15 -1.36
CA SER A 220 0.01 16.55 -1.41
C SER A 220 0.45 16.87 -2.84
N SER A 221 1.51 17.67 -2.97
CA SER A 221 2.03 18.10 -4.27
C SER A 221 2.49 16.91 -5.12
N VAL A 222 1.91 16.77 -6.32
CA VAL A 222 2.21 15.69 -7.27
C VAL A 222 3.69 15.70 -7.65
N ASN A 223 4.33 14.53 -7.73
CA ASN A 223 5.76 14.32 -8.02
C ASN A 223 6.73 14.94 -7.00
N ARG A 224 6.27 15.34 -5.81
CA ARG A 224 7.12 16.00 -4.82
C ARG A 224 7.42 15.16 -3.59
N ASN A 225 6.77 14.01 -3.43
CA ASN A 225 6.92 13.13 -2.25
C ASN A 225 6.81 13.93 -0.94
N ARG A 226 5.65 14.62 -0.77
CA ARG A 226 5.36 15.49 0.38
C ARG A 226 4.39 14.87 1.38
N ARG A 227 4.10 13.57 1.25
CA ARG A 227 3.26 12.81 2.17
C ARG A 227 3.98 12.67 3.53
N TRP A 228 3.25 12.45 4.62
CA TRP A 228 3.88 12.32 5.92
C TRP A 228 4.85 11.13 6.02
N PRO A 229 4.62 9.95 5.35
CA PRO A 229 5.60 8.87 5.35
C PRO A 229 6.90 9.25 4.64
N ASP A 230 6.84 10.04 3.56
CA ASP A 230 8.02 10.55 2.87
C ASP A 230 8.81 11.55 3.76
N ALA A 231 8.09 12.41 4.49
CA ALA A 231 8.71 13.35 5.43
C ALA A 231 9.34 12.62 6.62
N LEU A 232 8.68 11.55 7.13
CA LEU A 232 9.24 10.68 8.17
C LEU A 232 10.54 10.00 7.70
N ALA A 233 10.56 9.45 6.47
CA ALA A 233 11.77 8.84 5.92
C ALA A 233 12.94 9.84 5.88
N ARG A 234 12.70 11.08 5.42
CA ARG A 234 13.72 12.13 5.43
C ARG A 234 14.17 12.48 6.85
N ARG A 235 13.26 12.53 7.81
CA ARG A 235 13.55 12.81 9.21
C ARG A 235 14.39 11.71 9.85
N LEU A 236 14.08 10.43 9.57
CA LEU A 236 14.90 9.29 9.99
C LEU A 236 16.32 9.37 9.43
N THR A 237 16.46 9.63 8.12
CA THR A 237 17.76 9.85 7.49
C THR A 237 18.54 11.00 8.18
N ALA A 238 17.89 12.13 8.40
CA ALA A 238 18.51 13.30 9.05
C ALA A 238 18.92 13.04 10.51
N SER A 239 18.27 12.11 11.21
CA SER A 239 18.64 11.68 12.57
C SER A 239 19.72 10.59 12.63
N GLY A 240 20.32 10.23 11.48
CA GLY A 240 21.32 9.16 11.39
C GLY A 240 20.74 7.74 11.34
N ALA A 241 19.43 7.59 11.21
CA ALA A 241 18.76 6.29 11.09
C ALA A 241 18.54 5.90 9.62
N GLU A 242 19.54 6.05 8.78
CA GLU A 242 19.52 5.75 7.33
C GLU A 242 19.21 4.27 7.03
N SER A 243 19.31 3.41 8.03
CA SER A 243 19.00 1.99 7.97
C SER A 243 17.51 1.66 8.12
N ILE A 244 16.64 2.65 8.34
CA ILE A 244 15.21 2.45 8.53
C ILE A 244 14.44 2.97 7.32
N GLY A 245 13.89 2.03 6.54
CA GLY A 245 12.98 2.35 5.43
C GLY A 245 11.58 2.69 5.92
N VAL A 246 10.84 3.45 5.11
CA VAL A 246 9.42 3.75 5.35
C VAL A 246 8.62 3.38 4.10
N ALA A 247 7.64 2.49 4.26
CA ALA A 247 6.71 2.09 3.20
C ALA A 247 5.36 2.81 3.39
N ASN A 248 4.85 3.46 2.35
CA ASN A 248 3.52 4.06 2.38
C ASN A 248 2.48 3.07 1.85
N LEU A 249 1.61 2.61 2.74
CA LEU A 249 0.57 1.60 2.50
C LEU A 249 -0.84 2.18 2.73
N GLY A 250 -0.99 3.49 2.60
CA GLY A 250 -2.27 4.17 2.60
C GLY A 250 -3.11 3.78 1.39
N ILE A 251 -4.43 3.77 1.53
CA ILE A 251 -5.41 3.67 0.44
C ILE A 251 -6.46 4.74 0.65
N SER A 252 -6.57 5.67 -0.27
CA SER A 252 -7.55 6.78 -0.19
C SER A 252 -8.99 6.25 -0.11
N GLY A 253 -9.71 6.65 0.95
CA GLY A 253 -11.07 6.21 1.25
C GLY A 253 -11.16 4.90 2.06
N ASN A 254 -10.04 4.26 2.37
CA ASN A 254 -10.03 2.98 3.09
C ASN A 254 -10.62 3.10 4.49
N ARG A 255 -11.19 2.01 4.97
CA ARG A 255 -11.85 1.87 6.27
C ARG A 255 -11.20 0.77 7.09
N LEU A 256 -11.31 0.87 8.40
CA LEU A 256 -10.81 -0.14 9.32
C LEU A 256 -11.65 -1.41 9.23
N LEU A 257 -13.00 -1.27 9.21
CA LEU A 257 -13.94 -2.37 9.47
C LEU A 257 -14.68 -2.86 8.22
N SER A 258 -14.74 -2.07 7.14
CA SER A 258 -15.57 -2.39 5.98
C SER A 258 -14.78 -2.39 4.68
N ASP A 259 -14.96 -3.45 3.89
CA ASP A 259 -14.51 -3.49 2.49
C ASP A 259 -15.33 -2.50 1.63
N SER A 260 -14.73 -2.04 0.54
CA SER A 260 -15.42 -1.27 -0.48
C SER A 260 -14.80 -1.53 -1.84
N ALA A 261 -15.61 -1.70 -2.86
CA ALA A 261 -15.08 -1.86 -4.22
C ALA A 261 -14.34 -0.61 -4.71
N CYS A 262 -14.74 0.60 -4.27
CA CYS A 262 -14.04 1.85 -4.56
C CYS A 262 -12.75 2.05 -3.77
N TYR A 263 -12.72 1.61 -2.50
CA TYR A 263 -11.69 1.99 -1.52
C TYR A 263 -10.92 0.80 -0.97
N GLY A 264 -11.02 -0.34 -1.64
CA GLY A 264 -10.27 -1.56 -1.33
C GLY A 264 -10.80 -2.33 -0.13
N THR A 265 -10.11 -3.41 0.17
CA THR A 265 -10.35 -4.28 1.32
C THR A 265 -10.11 -3.50 2.62
N SER A 266 -10.93 -3.76 3.63
CA SER A 266 -10.78 -3.16 4.96
C SER A 266 -9.38 -3.35 5.52
N MET A 267 -8.90 -2.40 6.33
CA MET A 267 -7.59 -2.55 6.93
C MET A 267 -7.50 -3.82 7.78
N ALA A 268 -8.57 -4.17 8.49
CA ALA A 268 -8.60 -5.40 9.28
C ALA A 268 -8.32 -6.66 8.43
N SER A 269 -8.76 -6.67 7.16
CA SER A 269 -8.55 -7.82 6.25
C SER A 269 -7.21 -7.76 5.48
N ARG A 270 -6.67 -6.55 5.21
CA ARG A 270 -5.45 -6.39 4.40
C ARG A 270 -4.16 -6.22 5.21
N PHE A 271 -4.26 -6.02 6.53
CA PHE A 271 -3.13 -5.62 7.37
C PHE A 271 -1.95 -6.58 7.31
N GLU A 272 -2.20 -7.89 7.47
CA GLU A 272 -1.13 -8.89 7.43
C GLU A 272 -0.45 -8.92 6.05
N ARG A 273 -1.24 -8.97 4.97
CA ARG A 273 -0.69 -8.98 3.61
C ARG A 273 0.03 -7.70 3.25
N ASP A 274 -0.57 -6.52 3.54
CA ASP A 274 -0.04 -5.26 3.04
C ASP A 274 1.07 -4.68 3.93
N ALA A 275 1.01 -4.89 5.25
CA ALA A 275 1.98 -4.34 6.19
C ALA A 275 2.95 -5.39 6.73
N LEU A 276 2.44 -6.51 7.29
CA LEU A 276 3.27 -7.44 8.04
C LEU A 276 4.12 -8.35 7.14
N SER A 277 3.74 -8.53 5.86
CA SER A 277 4.50 -9.32 4.89
C SER A 277 5.60 -8.52 4.17
N ARG A 278 5.77 -7.22 4.46
CA ARG A 278 6.81 -6.42 3.80
C ARG A 278 8.20 -6.82 4.27
N ALA A 279 9.15 -6.80 3.33
CA ALA A 279 10.52 -7.17 3.63
C ALA A 279 11.10 -6.32 4.76
N GLY A 280 11.59 -6.96 5.81
CA GLY A 280 12.25 -6.31 6.94
C GLY A 280 11.35 -5.46 7.83
N VAL A 281 10.01 -5.61 7.76
CA VAL A 281 9.10 -4.84 8.65
C VAL A 281 9.37 -5.17 10.12
N LYS A 282 9.49 -4.12 10.95
CA LYS A 282 9.67 -4.20 12.41
C LYS A 282 8.68 -3.34 13.17
N ALA A 283 8.13 -2.32 12.52
CA ALA A 283 7.10 -1.48 13.11
C ALA A 283 6.03 -1.09 12.08
N ALA A 284 4.82 -0.82 12.55
CA ALA A 284 3.74 -0.24 11.78
C ALA A 284 3.24 1.04 12.48
N ILE A 285 2.93 2.08 11.70
CA ILE A 285 2.20 3.27 12.17
C ILE A 285 0.83 3.24 11.53
N VAL A 286 -0.22 3.17 12.34
CA VAL A 286 -1.60 2.96 11.92
C VAL A 286 -2.42 4.24 12.07
N LEU A 287 -2.90 4.80 10.96
CA LEU A 287 -3.84 5.94 10.92
C LEU A 287 -5.06 5.56 10.08
N ILE A 288 -6.15 5.18 10.71
CA ILE A 288 -7.36 4.70 10.04
C ILE A 288 -8.58 4.94 10.93
N GLY A 289 -9.77 5.05 10.35
CA GLY A 289 -11.05 5.12 11.08
C GLY A 289 -11.86 6.36 10.77
N ILE A 290 -11.27 7.43 10.23
CA ILE A 290 -12.01 8.64 9.88
C ILE A 290 -13.07 8.37 8.80
N ASN A 291 -12.79 7.48 7.85
CA ASN A 291 -13.73 7.10 6.81
C ASN A 291 -14.84 6.18 7.35
N ASP A 292 -14.56 5.31 8.31
CA ASP A 292 -15.59 4.52 9.00
C ASP A 292 -16.62 5.45 9.66
N ILE A 293 -16.16 6.52 10.34
CA ILE A 293 -16.99 7.51 11.01
C ILE A 293 -17.74 8.37 9.99
N ASN A 294 -17.06 8.81 8.92
CA ASN A 294 -17.59 9.80 7.99
C ASN A 294 -18.55 9.19 6.97
N PHE A 295 -18.21 8.05 6.36
CA PHE A 295 -19.05 7.43 5.34
C PHE A 295 -20.39 6.90 5.85
N ALA A 296 -20.49 6.56 7.14
CA ALA A 296 -21.74 6.08 7.76
C ALA A 296 -22.96 7.00 7.51
N ALA A 297 -22.75 8.27 7.28
CA ALA A 297 -23.81 9.26 7.07
C ALA A 297 -23.67 10.06 5.76
N MET A 298 -22.79 9.65 4.86
CA MET A 298 -22.70 10.29 3.54
C MET A 298 -23.80 9.75 2.62
N PRO A 299 -24.49 10.64 1.87
CA PRO A 299 -25.42 10.19 0.85
C PRO A 299 -24.66 9.43 -0.25
N PRO A 300 -25.32 8.48 -0.95
CA PRO A 300 -24.75 7.85 -2.12
C PRO A 300 -24.29 8.91 -3.13
N ARG A 301 -23.09 8.73 -3.70
CA ARG A 301 -22.53 9.64 -4.71
C ARG A 301 -22.94 9.15 -6.10
N ALA A 302 -23.57 9.99 -6.88
CA ALA A 302 -23.91 9.67 -8.27
C ALA A 302 -22.66 9.21 -9.05
N GLY A 303 -22.72 8.05 -9.68
CA GLY A 303 -21.63 7.45 -10.45
C GLY A 303 -20.54 6.77 -9.63
N LEU A 304 -20.72 6.62 -8.30
CA LEU A 304 -19.82 5.90 -7.39
C LEU A 304 -20.59 4.84 -6.60
N ASP A 305 -21.29 3.95 -7.30
CA ASP A 305 -22.06 2.86 -6.68
C ASP A 305 -21.18 1.84 -5.93
N CYS A 306 -19.86 2.01 -6.00
CA CYS A 306 -18.87 1.16 -5.36
C CYS A 306 -18.42 1.65 -3.98
N ASP A 307 -18.92 2.77 -3.44
CA ASP A 307 -18.45 3.31 -2.14
C ASP A 307 -19.14 2.67 -0.91
N HIS A 308 -20.05 1.75 -1.14
CA HIS A 308 -20.73 0.97 -0.10
C HIS A 308 -19.79 -0.03 0.62
N PRO A 309 -20.18 -0.53 1.81
CA PRO A 309 -21.36 -0.16 2.60
C PRO A 309 -21.18 1.15 3.37
N HIS A 310 -22.31 1.80 3.73
CA HIS A 310 -22.34 2.94 4.66
C HIS A 310 -22.77 2.45 6.05
N THR A 311 -21.85 1.77 6.74
CA THR A 311 -22.12 1.12 8.03
C THR A 311 -21.93 2.11 9.18
N GLN A 312 -22.89 2.16 10.10
CA GLN A 312 -22.75 2.91 11.35
C GLN A 312 -21.69 2.25 12.22
N VAL A 313 -20.76 3.05 12.74
CA VAL A 313 -19.70 2.59 13.65
C VAL A 313 -19.77 3.32 14.98
N THR A 314 -19.30 2.65 16.03
CA THR A 314 -19.11 3.21 17.36
C THR A 314 -17.63 3.30 17.68
N ALA A 315 -17.25 4.10 18.68
CA ALA A 315 -15.88 4.12 19.17
C ALA A 315 -15.45 2.72 19.65
N ALA A 316 -16.33 1.98 20.32
CA ALA A 316 -16.05 0.62 20.77
C ALA A 316 -15.73 -0.34 19.61
N SER A 317 -16.51 -0.31 18.50
CA SER A 317 -16.24 -1.17 17.35
C SER A 317 -14.91 -0.84 16.65
N LEU A 318 -14.54 0.44 16.60
CA LEU A 318 -13.24 0.87 16.07
C LEU A 318 -12.09 0.43 16.97
N ILE A 319 -12.23 0.59 18.29
CA ILE A 319 -11.25 0.15 19.29
C ILE A 319 -11.02 -1.36 19.20
N ASP A 320 -12.08 -2.16 19.04
CA ASP A 320 -11.95 -3.61 18.85
C ASP A 320 -11.25 -3.95 17.53
N GLY A 321 -11.49 -3.14 16.49
CA GLY A 321 -10.73 -3.22 15.24
C GLY A 321 -9.22 -3.00 15.46
N TYR A 322 -8.85 -1.95 16.16
CA TYR A 322 -7.44 -1.67 16.48
C TYR A 322 -6.80 -2.78 17.32
N ARG A 323 -7.49 -3.31 18.34
CA ARG A 323 -6.98 -4.43 19.16
C ARG A 323 -6.60 -5.62 18.28
N ARG A 324 -7.43 -5.97 17.31
CA ARG A 324 -7.13 -7.07 16.36
C ARG A 324 -5.88 -6.78 15.51
N LEU A 325 -5.68 -5.52 15.06
CA LEU A 325 -4.45 -5.16 14.34
C LEU A 325 -3.20 -5.27 15.23
N ILE A 326 -3.29 -4.80 16.48
CA ILE A 326 -2.20 -4.87 17.46
C ILE A 326 -1.83 -6.32 17.74
N GLU A 327 -2.82 -7.16 18.03
CA GLU A 327 -2.62 -8.59 18.27
C GLU A 327 -1.98 -9.30 17.04
N ALA A 328 -2.45 -8.99 15.83
CA ALA A 328 -1.87 -9.54 14.61
C ALA A 328 -0.39 -9.13 14.47
N ALA A 329 -0.07 -7.87 14.65
CA ALA A 329 1.30 -7.38 14.55
C ALA A 329 2.22 -7.99 15.61
N HIS A 330 1.77 -8.06 16.86
CA HIS A 330 2.55 -8.66 17.94
C HIS A 330 2.82 -10.15 17.71
N ARG A 331 1.86 -10.91 17.14
CA ARG A 331 2.12 -12.31 16.72
C ARG A 331 3.23 -12.42 15.67
N HIS A 332 3.40 -11.39 14.82
CA HIS A 332 4.48 -11.30 13.84
C HIS A 332 5.77 -10.65 14.36
N GLY A 333 5.82 -10.31 15.66
CA GLY A 333 6.96 -9.62 16.25
C GLY A 333 7.14 -8.17 15.78
N VAL A 334 6.06 -7.55 15.26
CA VAL A 334 6.04 -6.18 14.75
C VAL A 334 5.44 -5.24 15.78
N LYS A 335 6.11 -4.13 16.06
CA LYS A 335 5.64 -3.08 16.97
C LYS A 335 4.60 -2.20 16.28
N VAL A 336 3.59 -1.73 17.02
CA VAL A 336 2.51 -0.91 16.45
C VAL A 336 2.39 0.43 17.15
N PHE A 337 2.49 1.49 16.37
CA PHE A 337 2.27 2.87 16.82
C PHE A 337 0.88 3.31 16.36
N GLY A 338 0.04 3.75 17.31
CA GLY A 338 -1.27 4.31 17.02
C GLY A 338 -1.16 5.79 16.68
N ALA A 339 -1.75 6.21 15.57
CA ALA A 339 -1.88 7.63 15.24
C ALA A 339 -3.29 8.13 15.53
N THR A 340 -3.42 9.28 16.19
CA THR A 340 -4.72 9.88 16.47
C THR A 340 -5.40 10.37 15.19
N LEU A 341 -6.71 10.14 15.08
CA LEU A 341 -7.53 10.60 13.96
C LEU A 341 -7.53 12.13 13.89
N THR A 342 -7.17 12.66 12.74
CA THR A 342 -7.06 14.12 12.51
C THR A 342 -8.41 14.81 12.55
N PRO A 343 -8.47 16.13 12.83
CA PRO A 343 -9.70 16.91 12.71
C PRO A 343 -10.25 16.87 11.29
N ALA A 344 -11.57 16.80 11.15
CA ALA A 344 -12.25 16.71 9.85
C ALA A 344 -13.56 17.48 9.77
N GLY A 345 -13.80 18.42 10.70
CA GLY A 345 -15.02 19.24 10.72
C GLY A 345 -16.31 18.41 10.84
N LEU A 346 -16.27 17.30 11.55
CA LEU A 346 -17.41 16.38 11.64
C LEU A 346 -18.58 16.99 12.44
N PRO A 347 -19.83 16.62 12.13
CA PRO A 347 -20.98 16.91 12.99
C PRO A 347 -20.78 16.33 14.40
N ALA A 348 -21.41 16.97 15.40
CA ALA A 348 -21.17 16.75 16.84
C ALA A 348 -21.14 15.25 17.27
N GLY A 349 -22.10 14.44 16.82
CA GLY A 349 -22.13 13.01 17.18
C GLY A 349 -20.95 12.21 16.63
N ARG A 350 -20.55 12.47 15.40
CA ARG A 350 -19.38 11.84 14.76
C ARG A 350 -18.07 12.35 15.34
N GLU A 351 -18.01 13.65 15.67
CA GLU A 351 -16.87 14.23 16.35
C GLU A 351 -16.67 13.61 17.75
N ALA A 352 -17.75 13.36 18.48
CA ALA A 352 -17.68 12.67 19.77
C ALA A 352 -17.05 11.26 19.64
N THR A 353 -17.43 10.50 18.60
CA THR A 353 -16.83 9.19 18.29
C THR A 353 -15.33 9.33 18.00
N ARG A 354 -14.92 10.30 17.16
CA ARG A 354 -13.51 10.58 16.85
C ARG A 354 -12.71 10.90 18.12
N LEU A 355 -13.24 11.77 18.97
CA LEU A 355 -12.59 12.16 20.21
C LEU A 355 -12.48 11.02 21.22
N GLU A 356 -13.48 10.14 21.29
CA GLU A 356 -13.44 8.95 22.15
C GLU A 356 -12.34 7.97 21.68
N VAL A 357 -12.26 7.70 20.38
CA VAL A 357 -11.19 6.89 19.78
C VAL A 357 -9.82 7.52 20.08
N ASN A 358 -9.68 8.84 19.89
CA ASN A 358 -8.43 9.54 20.14
C ASN A 358 -8.02 9.49 21.63
N ARG A 359 -8.97 9.57 22.56
CA ARG A 359 -8.67 9.38 24.00
C ARG A 359 -8.09 8.00 24.27
N TRP A 360 -8.71 6.97 23.70
CA TRP A 360 -8.22 5.60 23.85
C TRP A 360 -6.82 5.42 23.26
N ILE A 361 -6.55 5.94 22.05
CA ILE A 361 -5.22 5.91 21.44
C ILE A 361 -4.18 6.60 22.35
N ARG A 362 -4.48 7.81 22.86
CA ARG A 362 -3.59 8.57 23.74
C ARG A 362 -3.30 7.89 25.07
N SER A 363 -4.23 7.10 25.59
CA SER A 363 -4.01 6.31 26.82
C SER A 363 -3.13 5.08 26.60
N GLY A 364 -2.53 4.95 25.41
CA GLY A 364 -1.72 3.81 25.00
C GLY A 364 -2.51 2.72 24.30
N GLY A 365 -3.78 2.47 24.66
CA GLY A 365 -4.69 1.55 23.96
C GLY A 365 -4.17 0.15 23.64
N GLY A 366 -2.99 -0.22 24.13
CA GLY A 366 -2.26 -1.42 23.73
C GLY A 366 -1.22 -1.19 22.62
N PHE A 367 -1.12 0.04 22.08
CA PHE A 367 -0.06 0.43 21.15
C PHE A 367 1.31 0.51 21.83
N ASP A 368 2.37 0.21 21.08
CA ASP A 368 3.77 0.32 21.55
C ASP A 368 4.26 1.79 21.56
N GLY A 369 3.50 2.71 20.96
CA GLY A 369 3.75 4.14 20.97
C GLY A 369 2.61 4.90 20.29
N VAL A 370 2.62 6.23 20.43
CA VAL A 370 1.54 7.11 19.91
C VAL A 370 2.11 8.27 19.11
N ALA A 371 1.56 8.48 17.90
CA ALA A 371 1.79 9.68 17.10
C ALA A 371 0.53 10.58 17.18
N ASP A 372 0.61 11.70 17.91
CA ASP A 372 -0.56 12.56 18.14
C ASP A 372 -0.78 13.57 17.01
N PHE A 373 -1.25 13.09 15.86
CA PHE A 373 -1.51 13.90 14.67
C PHE A 373 -2.65 14.89 14.88
N ASP A 374 -3.66 14.53 15.69
CA ASP A 374 -4.74 15.47 16.06
C ASP A 374 -4.19 16.71 16.80
N ALA A 375 -3.30 16.50 17.77
CA ALA A 375 -2.76 17.59 18.57
C ALA A 375 -2.00 18.62 17.73
N VAL A 376 -1.23 18.18 16.74
CA VAL A 376 -0.42 19.10 15.90
C VAL A 376 -1.19 19.76 14.80
N LEU A 377 -2.26 19.12 14.30
CA LEU A 377 -3.02 19.65 13.16
C LEU A 377 -4.25 20.46 13.55
N ARG A 378 -4.84 20.25 14.72
CA ARG A 378 -6.08 20.92 15.14
C ARG A 378 -5.89 22.41 15.35
N ASP A 379 -6.89 23.18 14.95
CA ASP A 379 -6.98 24.62 15.26
C ASP A 379 -7.17 24.82 16.77
N PRO A 380 -6.32 25.60 17.46
CA PRO A 380 -6.45 25.79 18.92
C PRO A 380 -7.77 26.40 19.36
N ALA A 381 -8.37 27.26 18.54
CA ALA A 381 -9.66 27.92 18.83
C ALA A 381 -10.86 27.06 18.43
N ARG A 382 -10.69 26.14 17.47
CA ARG A 382 -11.74 25.26 16.94
C ARG A 382 -11.19 23.84 16.76
N PRO A 383 -11.01 23.04 17.82
CA PRO A 383 -10.28 21.78 17.78
C PRO A 383 -10.85 20.70 16.86
N SER A 384 -12.07 20.86 16.36
CA SER A 384 -12.70 19.94 15.40
C SER A 384 -12.25 20.15 13.94
N VAL A 385 -11.51 21.23 13.64
CA VAL A 385 -11.04 21.54 12.28
C VAL A 385 -9.53 21.67 12.22
N LEU A 386 -8.96 21.51 11.02
CA LEU A 386 -7.53 21.73 10.76
C LEU A 386 -7.16 23.20 10.92
N GLN A 387 -5.94 23.47 11.39
CA GLN A 387 -5.35 24.80 11.27
C GLN A 387 -5.27 25.19 9.80
N ARG A 388 -5.62 26.43 9.48
CA ARG A 388 -5.66 26.94 8.09
C ARG A 388 -4.35 26.66 7.30
N ARG A 389 -3.19 26.78 7.95
CA ARG A 389 -1.87 26.53 7.32
C ARG A 389 -1.64 25.06 6.99
N TYR A 390 -2.34 24.15 7.64
CA TYR A 390 -2.21 22.71 7.49
C TYR A 390 -3.33 22.08 6.67
N ASP A 391 -4.38 22.85 6.35
CA ASP A 391 -5.51 22.43 5.52
C ASP A 391 -5.15 22.58 4.03
N SER A 392 -5.42 21.56 3.23
CA SER A 392 -5.29 21.62 1.76
C SER A 392 -6.44 22.40 1.09
N GLY A 393 -7.44 22.84 1.87
CA GLY A 393 -8.61 23.59 1.43
C GLY A 393 -9.90 22.76 1.34
N ASP A 394 -9.88 21.50 1.76
CA ASP A 394 -11.08 20.65 1.80
C ASP A 394 -11.57 20.31 3.22
N GLY A 395 -10.85 20.78 4.24
CA GLY A 395 -11.19 20.63 5.65
C GLY A 395 -10.90 19.25 6.24
N ILE A 396 -10.31 18.32 5.46
CA ILE A 396 -10.04 16.93 5.85
C ILE A 396 -8.58 16.56 5.63
N HIS A 397 -8.05 16.86 4.43
CA HIS A 397 -6.71 16.43 4.04
C HIS A 397 -5.68 17.51 4.33
N PRO A 398 -4.55 17.15 4.94
CA PRO A 398 -3.46 18.08 5.20
C PRO A 398 -2.83 18.64 3.91
N SER A 399 -2.32 19.85 3.99
CA SER A 399 -1.40 20.44 3.02
C SER A 399 -0.01 19.79 3.15
N ASP A 400 0.93 20.09 2.23
CA ASP A 400 2.33 19.67 2.36
C ASP A 400 2.94 20.05 3.71
N ALA A 401 2.60 21.25 4.24
CA ALA A 401 3.03 21.71 5.56
C ALA A 401 2.39 20.88 6.69
N GLY A 402 1.11 20.51 6.54
CA GLY A 402 0.41 19.64 7.48
C GLY A 402 1.01 18.25 7.50
N TYR A 403 1.33 17.67 6.35
CA TYR A 403 2.02 16.39 6.27
C TYR A 403 3.41 16.40 6.89
N THR A 404 4.14 17.52 6.78
CA THR A 404 5.42 17.69 7.46
C THR A 404 5.21 17.72 8.99
N ALA A 405 4.24 18.50 9.48
CA ALA A 405 3.93 18.55 10.91
C ALA A 405 3.51 17.19 11.49
N MET A 406 2.79 16.36 10.72
CA MET A 406 2.49 14.98 11.12
C MET A 406 3.75 14.15 11.28
N ALA A 407 4.66 14.21 10.32
CA ALA A 407 5.94 13.48 10.41
C ALA A 407 6.76 13.92 11.62
N ASP A 408 6.73 15.22 11.96
CA ASP A 408 7.44 15.77 13.14
C ASP A 408 6.82 15.29 14.46
N ALA A 409 5.54 14.93 14.48
CA ALA A 409 4.86 14.38 15.66
C ALA A 409 5.12 12.88 15.88
N VAL A 410 5.76 12.18 14.95
CA VAL A 410 6.14 10.77 15.16
C VAL A 410 7.27 10.70 16.20
N PRO A 411 7.15 9.89 17.27
CA PRO A 411 8.19 9.76 18.30
C PRO A 411 9.36 8.92 17.76
N VAL A 412 10.28 9.57 17.04
CA VAL A 412 11.36 8.90 16.27
C VAL A 412 12.29 8.10 17.18
N GLU A 413 12.61 8.58 18.38
CA GLU A 413 13.48 7.85 19.32
C GLU A 413 12.83 6.54 19.77
N GLN A 414 11.52 6.55 20.08
CA GLN A 414 10.78 5.33 20.43
C GLN A 414 10.68 4.39 19.24
N LEU A 415 10.45 4.94 18.03
CA LEU A 415 10.40 4.16 16.80
C LEU A 415 11.75 3.50 16.50
N GLN A 416 12.85 4.21 16.64
CA GLN A 416 14.22 3.68 16.47
C GLN A 416 14.53 2.57 17.49
N ALA A 417 14.16 2.76 18.74
CA ALA A 417 14.30 1.73 19.77
C ALA A 417 13.46 0.49 19.46
N ALA A 418 12.23 0.67 18.95
CA ALA A 418 11.33 -0.41 18.59
C ALA A 418 11.84 -1.26 17.42
N VAL A 419 12.52 -0.65 16.43
CA VAL A 419 13.02 -1.36 15.23
C VAL A 419 14.46 -1.83 15.37
N GLY A 420 15.24 -1.19 16.24
CA GLY A 420 16.64 -1.53 16.53
C GLY A 420 16.84 -2.59 17.60
N GLY A 421 15.77 -3.24 18.07
CA GLY A 421 15.79 -4.18 19.20
C GLY A 421 17.03 -5.06 19.25
N LYS A 422 17.64 -5.09 20.47
CA LYS A 422 18.83 -5.86 20.82
C LYS A 422 18.59 -7.35 20.63
#